data_d56f7c3a36ac8c88d3b2f6039dfecc93
#
_entry.id   d56f7c3a36ac8c88d3b2f6039dfecc93
#
_cell.length_a   1.000
_cell.length_b   1.000
_cell.length_c   1.000
_cell.angle_alpha   90.00
_cell.angle_beta   90.00
_cell.angle_gamma   90.00
#
_symmetry.space_group_name_H-M   'P 1'
#
loop_
_entity.id
_entity.type
_entity.pdbx_description
1 polymer ?
#
loop_
_entity_poly.entity_id
_entity_poly.type
_entity_poly.pdbx_seq_one_letter_code
_entity_poly.pdbx_strand_id
1 'polypeptide(L)'
;MEFLFVTDRVENPASVDVALAYRTVEALQQQGHGVDILELWDGTSPLPDAPAGCTRTLLPFPDERLMNDILEYGAKGGTPVPKRLAKLACHPMAARAAVLQLALHRSRRTTVAKKHIERLCAAKAYDAVVCVCAPYRTAFSLEKARITAKKLLWQMDPYAGQSGYTAPGGFAREKQLINAMHRVYIAPTALRDYAEGAPLYEVRGKMRVLGFPALVPMPDPAPHEGLRCTFCGSLYPALREPNFALALFAALNDPELTLTMAGRGWKPFSAATKAAGQVLGSRLVLPGPLPPAEAAALEQDADVLLNLGNTRDEQMPSKIFAFLGSGKPILHLAASDSDPLLPFLASYPLALVLHQKDGVTPETVEALRSWLAQTRGKRIPYAEAAALYPDYTPDVTAQKLVNGMEESL
;
A
#
# COMPACT_ATOMS: atom_id res chain seq x y z
N MET A 1 17.68 17.09 -12.27
CA MET A 1 18.40 16.16 -11.40
C MET A 1 18.27 14.74 -11.94
N GLU A 2 19.23 13.85 -11.57
CA GLU A 2 19.24 12.45 -11.97
C GLU A 2 19.01 11.57 -10.74
N PHE A 3 18.00 10.71 -10.79
CA PHE A 3 17.60 9.82 -9.70
C PHE A 3 17.78 8.36 -10.06
N LEU A 4 18.19 7.54 -9.08
CA LEU A 4 18.11 6.09 -9.15
C LEU A 4 17.09 5.61 -8.11
N PHE A 5 15.94 5.08 -8.54
CA PHE A 5 14.98 4.44 -7.67
C PHE A 5 15.34 2.97 -7.47
N VAL A 6 15.29 2.50 -6.23
CA VAL A 6 15.56 1.10 -5.88
C VAL A 6 14.31 0.52 -5.22
N THR A 7 13.70 -0.47 -5.88
CA THR A 7 12.43 -1.09 -5.47
C THR A 7 12.59 -2.59 -5.28
N ASP A 8 11.68 -3.24 -4.54
CA ASP A 8 11.74 -4.68 -4.24
C ASP A 8 10.36 -5.33 -4.34
N ARG A 9 10.19 -6.26 -5.30
CA ARG A 9 8.99 -7.07 -5.53
C ARG A 9 9.19 -8.56 -5.25
N VAL A 10 10.29 -8.94 -4.63
CA VAL A 10 10.61 -10.37 -4.41
C VAL A 10 9.59 -11.04 -3.51
N GLU A 11 9.14 -10.37 -2.46
CA GLU A 11 8.16 -10.90 -1.50
C GLU A 11 6.72 -10.64 -1.92
N ASN A 12 6.46 -9.52 -2.57
CA ASN A 12 5.14 -9.11 -3.03
C ASN A 12 5.19 -8.61 -4.48
N PRO A 13 4.96 -9.47 -5.48
CA PRO A 13 4.97 -9.07 -6.89
C PRO A 13 3.97 -7.96 -7.25
N ALA A 14 2.85 -7.89 -6.52
CA ALA A 14 1.82 -6.86 -6.67
C ALA A 14 1.99 -5.73 -5.64
N SER A 15 3.23 -5.36 -5.30
CA SER A 15 3.52 -4.33 -4.30
C SER A 15 2.89 -2.99 -4.67
N VAL A 16 2.05 -2.48 -3.77
CA VAL A 16 1.46 -1.14 -3.87
C VAL A 16 2.55 -0.07 -3.79
N ASP A 17 3.56 -0.27 -2.95
CA ASP A 17 4.65 0.69 -2.75
C ASP A 17 5.43 0.93 -4.04
N VAL A 18 5.66 -0.13 -4.82
CA VAL A 18 6.32 0.01 -6.13
C VAL A 18 5.41 0.70 -7.15
N ALA A 19 4.12 0.44 -7.13
CA ALA A 19 3.17 1.16 -7.99
C ALA A 19 3.13 2.67 -7.66
N LEU A 20 3.17 3.02 -6.37
CA LEU A 20 3.25 4.41 -5.92
C LEU A 20 4.60 5.05 -6.30
N ALA A 21 5.70 4.31 -6.18
CA ALA A 21 7.01 4.77 -6.62
C ALA A 21 7.02 5.07 -8.14
N TYR A 22 6.41 4.22 -8.96
CA TYR A 22 6.32 4.44 -10.41
C TYR A 22 5.56 5.72 -10.77
N ARG A 23 4.45 6.01 -10.09
CA ARG A 23 3.71 7.27 -10.28
C ARG A 23 4.58 8.50 -9.94
N THR A 24 5.39 8.39 -8.90
CA THR A 24 6.33 9.46 -8.53
C THR A 24 7.45 9.59 -9.55
N VAL A 25 7.94 8.48 -10.11
CA VAL A 25 8.92 8.49 -11.20
C VAL A 25 8.36 9.21 -12.43
N GLU A 26 7.13 8.90 -12.83
CA GLU A 26 6.45 9.58 -13.95
C GLU A 26 6.31 11.08 -13.70
N ALA A 27 5.94 11.48 -12.49
CA ALA A 27 5.83 12.89 -12.11
C ALA A 27 7.18 13.61 -12.12
N LEU A 28 8.26 12.98 -11.62
CA LEU A 28 9.62 13.51 -11.69
C LEU A 28 10.07 13.74 -13.14
N GLN A 29 9.76 12.80 -14.04
CA GLN A 29 10.07 12.94 -15.47
C GLN A 29 9.29 14.08 -16.11
N GLN A 30 8.00 14.23 -15.78
CA GLN A 30 7.18 15.36 -16.25
C GLN A 30 7.71 16.70 -15.75
N GLN A 31 8.39 16.74 -14.61
CA GLN A 31 9.08 17.90 -14.04
C GLN A 31 10.49 18.09 -14.62
N GLY A 32 10.91 17.28 -15.63
CA GLY A 32 12.19 17.42 -16.33
C GLY A 32 13.38 16.76 -15.64
N HIS A 33 13.14 15.81 -14.70
CA HIS A 33 14.19 15.03 -14.04
C HIS A 33 14.45 13.70 -14.75
N GLY A 34 15.71 13.26 -14.80
CA GLY A 34 16.08 11.93 -15.26
C GLY A 34 15.89 10.90 -14.16
N VAL A 35 15.32 9.76 -14.48
CA VAL A 35 15.09 8.67 -13.50
C VAL A 35 15.42 7.32 -14.13
N ASP A 36 16.23 6.53 -13.43
CA ASP A 36 16.45 5.10 -13.70
C ASP A 36 15.94 4.26 -12.53
N ILE A 37 15.65 2.99 -12.80
CA ILE A 37 15.09 2.07 -11.81
C ILE A 37 15.97 0.82 -11.68
N LEU A 38 16.37 0.49 -10.45
CA LEU A 38 16.91 -0.81 -10.07
C LEU A 38 15.83 -1.58 -9.31
N GLU A 39 15.29 -2.61 -9.92
CA GLU A 39 14.19 -3.38 -9.34
C GLU A 39 14.62 -4.80 -9.00
N LEU A 40 14.46 -5.17 -7.73
CA LEU A 40 14.60 -6.52 -7.24
C LEU A 40 13.27 -7.26 -7.49
N TRP A 41 13.36 -8.42 -8.13
CA TRP A 41 12.20 -9.14 -8.63
C TRP A 41 12.29 -10.64 -8.29
N ASP A 42 11.15 -11.31 -8.18
CA ASP A 42 11.08 -12.74 -7.86
C ASP A 42 11.53 -13.68 -9.00
N GLY A 43 11.74 -13.14 -10.19
CA GLY A 43 12.23 -13.89 -11.35
C GLY A 43 11.14 -14.58 -12.17
N THR A 44 9.87 -14.56 -11.74
CA THR A 44 8.80 -15.35 -12.37
C THR A 44 7.49 -14.60 -12.59
N SER A 45 7.13 -13.69 -11.69
CA SER A 45 5.87 -12.95 -11.78
C SER A 45 5.88 -11.95 -12.95
N PRO A 46 4.74 -11.73 -13.60
CA PRO A 46 4.59 -10.66 -14.59
C PRO A 46 4.99 -9.31 -13.98
N LEU A 47 5.73 -8.54 -14.73
CA LEU A 47 6.10 -7.17 -14.36
C LEU A 47 5.22 -6.18 -15.12
N PRO A 48 4.77 -5.11 -14.47
CA PRO A 48 4.19 -3.99 -15.19
C PRO A 48 5.26 -3.33 -16.07
N ASP A 49 4.82 -2.58 -17.07
CA ASP A 49 5.72 -1.75 -17.85
C ASP A 49 6.44 -0.75 -16.94
N ALA A 50 7.69 -0.48 -17.26
CA ALA A 50 8.40 0.61 -16.61
C ALA A 50 7.83 1.96 -17.08
N PRO A 51 7.89 3.01 -16.25
CA PRO A 51 7.60 4.36 -16.69
C PRO A 51 8.39 4.72 -17.97
N ALA A 52 7.74 5.37 -18.92
CA ALA A 52 8.34 5.70 -20.20
C ALA A 52 9.62 6.53 -20.01
N GLY A 53 10.66 6.23 -20.79
CA GLY A 53 11.94 6.96 -20.69
C GLY A 53 12.85 6.54 -19.53
N CYS A 54 12.44 5.59 -18.67
CA CYS A 54 13.30 5.03 -17.63
C CYS A 54 14.12 3.85 -18.16
N THR A 55 15.40 3.79 -17.77
CA THR A 55 16.16 2.53 -17.85
C THR A 55 15.85 1.68 -16.62
N ARG A 56 15.22 0.51 -16.81
CA ARG A 56 14.96 -0.43 -15.73
C ARG A 56 15.98 -1.56 -15.75
N THR A 57 16.75 -1.67 -14.67
CA THR A 57 17.63 -2.82 -14.40
C THR A 57 16.94 -3.80 -13.48
N LEU A 58 16.77 -5.06 -13.92
CA LEU A 58 16.11 -6.11 -13.14
C LEU A 58 17.13 -7.03 -12.47
N LEU A 59 16.91 -7.33 -11.19
CA LEU A 59 17.69 -8.30 -10.42
C LEU A 59 16.79 -9.45 -9.95
N PRO A 60 16.86 -10.65 -10.57
CA PRO A 60 16.01 -11.77 -10.21
C PRO A 60 16.51 -12.52 -8.96
N PHE A 61 15.56 -12.87 -8.06
CA PHE A 61 15.78 -13.64 -6.83
C PHE A 61 14.75 -14.77 -6.65
N PRO A 62 14.64 -15.72 -7.61
CA PRO A 62 13.66 -16.79 -7.53
C PRO A 62 13.87 -17.71 -6.32
N ASP A 63 15.12 -17.91 -5.88
CA ASP A 63 15.42 -18.75 -4.73
C ASP A 63 14.91 -18.16 -3.41
N GLU A 64 15.03 -16.83 -3.22
CA GLU A 64 14.51 -16.15 -2.03
C GLU A 64 13.01 -16.12 -2.04
N ARG A 65 12.36 -15.98 -3.20
CA ARG A 65 10.92 -16.11 -3.35
C ARG A 65 10.44 -17.49 -2.92
N LEU A 66 11.06 -18.54 -3.48
CA LEU A 66 10.71 -19.92 -3.15
C LEU A 66 10.93 -20.23 -1.65
N MET A 67 12.00 -19.72 -1.06
CA MET A 67 12.24 -19.84 0.37
C MET A 67 11.09 -19.21 1.19
N ASN A 68 10.69 -17.99 0.86
CA ASN A 68 9.61 -17.30 1.55
C ASN A 68 8.27 -18.03 1.39
N ASP A 69 7.96 -18.53 0.18
CA ASP A 69 6.76 -19.34 -0.07
C ASP A 69 6.71 -20.59 0.79
N ILE A 70 7.85 -21.26 0.99
CA ILE A 70 7.91 -22.47 1.82
C ILE A 70 7.83 -22.12 3.31
N LEU A 71 8.57 -21.12 3.77
CA LEU A 71 8.73 -20.84 5.20
C LEU A 71 7.60 -19.99 5.77
N GLU A 72 7.25 -18.88 5.12
CA GLU A 72 6.25 -17.94 5.64
C GLU A 72 4.84 -18.30 5.19
N TYR A 73 4.60 -18.44 3.88
CA TYR A 73 3.27 -18.78 3.39
C TYR A 73 2.85 -20.20 3.75
N GLY A 74 3.81 -21.15 3.79
CA GLY A 74 3.56 -22.47 4.31
C GLY A 74 3.16 -22.47 5.79
N ALA A 75 3.75 -21.58 6.61
CA ALA A 75 3.36 -21.40 8.01
C ALA A 75 1.95 -20.80 8.15
N LYS A 76 1.66 -19.72 7.42
CA LYS A 76 0.34 -19.09 7.38
C LYS A 76 -0.76 -20.05 6.87
N GLY A 77 -0.40 -20.98 5.97
CA GLY A 77 -1.27 -22.04 5.47
C GLY A 77 -1.38 -23.27 6.40
N GLY A 78 -0.81 -23.25 7.60
CA GLY A 78 -0.89 -24.34 8.57
C GLY A 78 -0.01 -25.55 8.25
N THR A 79 0.95 -25.43 7.32
CA THR A 79 1.89 -26.53 7.00
C THR A 79 2.86 -26.76 8.15
N PRO A 80 2.95 -27.98 8.73
CA PRO A 80 3.84 -28.28 9.84
C PRO A 80 5.31 -28.03 9.52
N VAL A 81 6.09 -27.59 10.53
CA VAL A 81 7.52 -27.28 10.38
C VAL A 81 8.33 -28.40 9.71
N PRO A 82 8.19 -29.70 10.08
CA PRO A 82 8.95 -30.76 9.43
C PRO A 82 8.70 -30.88 7.94
N LYS A 83 7.43 -30.69 7.49
CA LYS A 83 7.07 -30.73 6.07
C LYS A 83 7.68 -29.54 5.31
N ARG A 84 7.71 -28.36 5.93
CA ARG A 84 8.34 -27.16 5.33
C ARG A 84 9.85 -27.35 5.19
N LEU A 85 10.51 -27.89 6.21
CA LEU A 85 11.95 -28.19 6.17
C LEU A 85 12.28 -29.27 5.12
N ALA A 86 11.48 -30.34 5.04
CA ALA A 86 11.64 -31.36 4.01
C ALA A 86 11.48 -30.78 2.59
N LYS A 87 10.45 -29.94 2.38
CA LYS A 87 10.26 -29.25 1.10
C LYS A 87 11.42 -28.32 0.77
N LEU A 88 11.93 -27.58 1.77
CA LEU A 88 13.09 -26.70 1.59
C LEU A 88 14.34 -27.48 1.21
N ALA A 89 14.59 -28.66 1.83
CA ALA A 89 15.72 -29.53 1.52
C ALA A 89 15.71 -30.04 0.07
N CYS A 90 14.54 -30.19 -0.55
CA CYS A 90 14.42 -30.52 -1.96
C CYS A 90 14.82 -29.39 -2.93
N HIS A 91 15.07 -28.17 -2.41
CA HIS A 91 15.45 -27.00 -3.20
C HIS A 91 16.77 -26.38 -2.67
N PRO A 92 17.94 -26.88 -3.11
CA PRO A 92 19.25 -26.52 -2.51
C PRO A 92 19.53 -25.02 -2.47
N MET A 93 19.13 -24.28 -3.50
CA MET A 93 19.35 -22.82 -3.56
C MET A 93 18.46 -22.08 -2.55
N ALA A 94 17.18 -22.46 -2.43
CA ALA A 94 16.28 -21.91 -1.43
C ALA A 94 16.72 -22.29 -0.01
N ALA A 95 17.21 -23.53 0.21
CA ALA A 95 17.79 -23.97 1.47
C ALA A 95 19.02 -23.12 1.84
N ARG A 96 19.91 -22.87 0.87
CA ARG A 96 21.07 -21.98 1.06
C ARG A 96 20.64 -20.55 1.40
N ALA A 97 19.63 -20.02 0.72
CA ALA A 97 19.07 -18.70 1.03
C ALA A 97 18.54 -18.65 2.47
N ALA A 98 17.83 -19.71 2.92
CA ALA A 98 17.34 -19.83 4.29
C ALA A 98 18.48 -19.86 5.33
N VAL A 99 19.52 -20.65 5.10
CA VAL A 99 20.70 -20.70 5.99
C VAL A 99 21.36 -19.33 6.09
N LEU A 100 21.60 -18.66 4.96
CA LEU A 100 22.21 -17.32 4.94
C LEU A 100 21.34 -16.31 5.72
N GLN A 101 20.05 -16.35 5.54
CA GLN A 101 19.14 -15.40 6.17
C GLN A 101 18.88 -15.69 7.64
N LEU A 102 18.57 -16.94 7.99
CA LEU A 102 18.15 -17.32 9.33
C LEU A 102 19.31 -17.59 10.29
N ALA A 103 20.35 -18.30 9.83
CA ALA A 103 21.48 -18.65 10.70
C ALA A 103 22.61 -17.62 10.70
N LEU A 104 22.87 -16.97 9.54
CA LEU A 104 23.97 -16.02 9.41
C LEU A 104 23.51 -14.56 9.36
N HIS A 105 22.22 -14.29 9.46
CA HIS A 105 21.62 -12.95 9.32
C HIS A 105 22.11 -12.17 8.10
N ARG A 106 22.46 -12.88 7.02
CA ARG A 106 22.96 -12.32 5.76
C ARG A 106 21.93 -12.52 4.66
N SER A 107 21.66 -11.47 3.90
CA SER A 107 20.82 -11.53 2.70
C SER A 107 21.68 -11.39 1.46
N ARG A 108 21.58 -12.37 0.54
CA ARG A 108 22.19 -12.29 -0.79
C ARG A 108 21.63 -11.07 -1.54
N ARG A 109 20.34 -10.82 -1.43
CA ARG A 109 19.62 -9.68 -2.02
C ARG A 109 20.27 -8.35 -1.62
N THR A 110 20.50 -8.13 -0.33
CA THR A 110 21.20 -6.94 0.18
C THR A 110 22.59 -6.77 -0.41
N THR A 111 23.36 -7.85 -0.51
CA THR A 111 24.74 -7.79 -1.03
C THR A 111 24.77 -7.54 -2.54
N VAL A 112 23.88 -8.19 -3.29
CA VAL A 112 23.79 -8.03 -4.75
C VAL A 112 23.27 -6.66 -5.11
N ALA A 113 22.18 -6.19 -4.46
CA ALA A 113 21.64 -4.86 -4.68
C ALA A 113 22.67 -3.77 -4.37
N LYS A 114 23.41 -3.87 -3.26
CA LYS A 114 24.51 -2.95 -2.95
C LYS A 114 25.50 -2.82 -4.10
N LYS A 115 26.01 -3.97 -4.62
CA LYS A 115 26.98 -3.97 -5.73
C LYS A 115 26.44 -3.33 -7.00
N HIS A 116 25.13 -3.52 -7.29
CA HIS A 116 24.51 -2.93 -8.47
C HIS A 116 24.26 -1.44 -8.28
N ILE A 117 23.87 -0.98 -7.10
CA ILE A 117 23.80 0.46 -6.77
C ILE A 117 25.16 1.11 -7.01
N GLU A 118 26.23 0.55 -6.45
CA GLU A 118 27.59 1.06 -6.61
C GLU A 118 28.03 1.09 -8.09
N ARG A 119 27.72 0.03 -8.85
CA ARG A 119 28.05 -0.06 -10.28
C ARG A 119 27.29 0.98 -11.12
N LEU A 120 25.99 1.15 -10.88
CA LEU A 120 25.17 2.12 -11.60
C LEU A 120 25.63 3.54 -11.28
N CYS A 121 25.89 3.87 -10.02
CA CYS A 121 26.42 5.18 -9.62
C CYS A 121 27.86 5.45 -10.12
N ALA A 122 28.63 4.42 -10.42
CA ALA A 122 29.94 4.57 -11.06
C ALA A 122 29.83 4.80 -12.59
N ALA A 123 28.77 4.28 -13.21
CA ALA A 123 28.53 4.41 -14.67
C ALA A 123 27.81 5.69 -15.03
N LYS A 124 26.97 6.24 -14.13
CA LYS A 124 26.18 7.46 -14.34
C LYS A 124 26.18 8.27 -13.03
N ALA A 125 26.36 9.58 -13.18
CA ALA A 125 26.28 10.51 -12.04
C ALA A 125 24.80 10.72 -11.65
N TYR A 126 24.38 10.14 -10.53
CA TYR A 126 23.08 10.40 -9.93
C TYR A 126 23.22 11.44 -8.81
N ASP A 127 22.26 12.35 -8.71
CA ASP A 127 22.14 13.29 -7.61
C ASP A 127 21.66 12.58 -6.35
N ALA A 128 20.75 11.62 -6.50
CA ALA A 128 20.23 10.80 -5.41
C ALA A 128 19.89 9.37 -5.79
N VAL A 129 20.00 8.49 -4.78
CA VAL A 129 19.47 7.12 -4.81
C VAL A 129 18.32 7.04 -3.79
N VAL A 130 17.12 6.71 -4.27
CA VAL A 130 15.89 6.60 -3.48
C VAL A 130 15.55 5.13 -3.27
N CYS A 131 15.65 4.62 -2.04
CA CYS A 131 15.15 3.29 -1.70
C CYS A 131 13.72 3.38 -1.16
N VAL A 132 12.81 2.63 -1.79
CA VAL A 132 11.41 2.51 -1.38
C VAL A 132 11.25 1.30 -0.47
N CYS A 133 10.62 1.46 0.67
CA CYS A 133 10.39 0.45 1.70
C CYS A 133 8.91 0.43 2.15
N ALA A 134 8.32 -0.75 2.32
CA ALA A 134 8.89 -2.07 2.54
C ALA A 134 9.03 -2.87 1.21
N PRO A 135 9.88 -3.92 1.11
CA PRO A 135 10.77 -4.48 2.15
C PRO A 135 12.06 -3.68 2.37
N TYR A 136 12.67 -3.83 3.57
CA TYR A 136 13.86 -3.06 3.97
C TYR A 136 15.21 -3.56 3.43
N ARG A 137 15.22 -4.59 2.58
CA ARG A 137 16.45 -5.15 2.00
C ARG A 137 17.19 -4.13 1.13
N THR A 138 16.45 -3.32 0.38
CA THR A 138 16.97 -2.22 -0.44
C THR A 138 17.59 -1.13 0.43
N ALA A 139 16.92 -0.74 1.52
CA ALA A 139 17.44 0.24 2.46
C ALA A 139 18.77 -0.18 3.10
N PHE A 140 18.88 -1.45 3.53
CA PHE A 140 20.13 -2.00 4.06
C PHE A 140 21.22 -2.14 2.99
N SER A 141 20.86 -2.25 1.72
CA SER A 141 21.78 -2.20 0.59
C SER A 141 22.35 -0.79 0.43
N LEU A 142 21.47 0.21 0.43
CA LEU A 142 21.83 1.62 0.29
C LEU A 142 22.67 2.11 1.48
N GLU A 143 22.31 1.72 2.71
CA GLU A 143 23.09 2.01 3.91
C GLU A 143 24.58 1.66 3.73
N LYS A 144 24.83 0.47 3.19
CA LYS A 144 26.17 -0.11 3.02
C LYS A 144 26.86 0.30 1.72
N ALA A 145 26.16 0.90 0.78
CA ALA A 145 26.71 1.30 -0.51
C ALA A 145 27.69 2.48 -0.35
N ARG A 146 28.81 2.41 -1.08
CA ARG A 146 29.83 3.47 -1.14
C ARG A 146 29.60 4.28 -2.41
N ILE A 147 28.82 5.34 -2.28
CA ILE A 147 28.40 6.22 -3.38
C ILE A 147 28.50 7.67 -2.96
N THR A 148 28.64 8.58 -3.93
CA THR A 148 28.64 10.02 -3.74
C THR A 148 27.24 10.62 -3.80
N ALA A 149 26.30 9.97 -4.49
CA ALA A 149 24.91 10.38 -4.57
C ALA A 149 24.26 10.45 -3.17
N LYS A 150 23.33 11.39 -2.98
CA LYS A 150 22.56 11.49 -1.74
C LYS A 150 21.71 10.24 -1.53
N LYS A 151 21.74 9.68 -0.33
CA LYS A 151 20.98 8.49 0.05
C LYS A 151 19.63 8.92 0.62
N LEU A 152 18.55 8.58 -0.06
CA LEU A 152 17.19 8.88 0.34
C LEU A 152 16.45 7.58 0.68
N LEU A 153 15.75 7.57 1.80
CA LEU A 153 14.92 6.47 2.23
C LEU A 153 13.45 6.90 2.19
N TRP A 154 12.62 6.19 1.45
CA TRP A 154 11.18 6.40 1.46
C TRP A 154 10.52 5.25 2.20
N GLN A 155 10.13 5.51 3.45
CA GLN A 155 9.44 4.58 4.34
C GLN A 155 7.92 4.76 4.18
N MET A 156 7.29 3.94 3.36
CA MET A 156 5.83 3.88 3.29
C MET A 156 5.25 3.20 4.53
N ASP A 157 5.98 2.19 5.05
CA ASP A 157 5.77 1.57 6.35
C ASP A 157 7.03 1.72 7.22
N PRO A 158 6.93 2.03 8.53
CA PRO A 158 8.09 2.15 9.40
C PRO A 158 8.81 0.80 9.57
N TYR A 159 10.11 0.81 9.88
CA TYR A 159 10.86 -0.43 10.17
C TYR A 159 10.48 -1.02 11.52
N ALA A 160 10.44 -0.21 12.56
CA ALA A 160 10.01 -0.57 13.91
C ALA A 160 8.64 0.05 14.22
N GLY A 161 8.03 -0.37 15.32
CA GLY A 161 6.76 0.21 15.78
C GLY A 161 5.51 -0.27 15.05
N GLN A 162 5.63 -1.22 14.10
CA GLN A 162 4.46 -1.83 13.47
C GLN A 162 3.80 -2.88 14.37
N SER A 163 2.50 -2.82 14.47
CA SER A 163 1.71 -3.84 15.18
C SER A 163 1.77 -5.19 14.45
N GLY A 164 2.15 -6.24 15.19
CA GLY A 164 2.24 -7.61 14.63
C GLY A 164 3.53 -7.92 13.86
N TYR A 165 4.50 -7.00 13.82
CA TYR A 165 5.82 -7.23 13.26
C TYR A 165 6.91 -6.85 14.26
N THR A 166 7.83 -7.76 14.54
CA THR A 166 9.00 -7.48 15.38
C THR A 166 10.22 -7.26 14.49
N ALA A 167 10.62 -6.01 14.33
CA ALA A 167 11.80 -5.65 13.57
C ALA A 167 13.08 -6.06 14.30
N PRO A 168 14.01 -6.82 13.68
CA PRO A 168 15.28 -7.14 14.30
C PRO A 168 16.07 -5.89 14.68
N GLY A 169 16.41 -5.74 15.97
CA GLY A 169 17.08 -4.57 16.51
C GLY A 169 16.19 -3.35 16.75
N GLY A 170 14.88 -3.43 16.43
CA GLY A 170 13.89 -2.43 16.76
C GLY A 170 14.27 -1.00 16.35
N PHE A 171 13.86 -0.03 17.14
CA PHE A 171 14.15 1.40 16.89
C PHE A 171 15.64 1.74 16.90
N ALA A 172 16.48 1.01 17.65
CA ALA A 172 17.93 1.23 17.62
C ALA A 172 18.51 0.95 16.22
N ARG A 173 18.04 -0.12 15.57
CA ARG A 173 18.44 -0.44 14.20
C ARG A 173 17.89 0.55 13.18
N GLU A 174 16.66 1.00 13.37
CA GLU A 174 16.04 2.04 12.52
C GLU A 174 16.80 3.36 12.63
N LYS A 175 17.15 3.79 13.85
CA LYS A 175 17.97 4.99 14.07
C LYS A 175 19.33 4.92 13.36
N GLN A 176 20.01 3.76 13.39
CA GLN A 176 21.25 3.54 12.63
C GLN A 176 21.05 3.70 11.13
N LEU A 177 19.96 3.10 10.60
CA LEU A 177 19.61 3.22 9.19
C LEU A 177 19.35 4.66 8.79
N ILE A 178 18.54 5.39 9.56
CA ILE A 178 18.24 6.82 9.34
C ILE A 178 19.50 7.67 9.36
N ASN A 179 20.42 7.41 10.30
CA ASN A 179 21.68 8.15 10.39
C ASN A 179 22.56 8.00 9.16
N ALA A 180 22.48 6.84 8.47
CA ALA A 180 23.21 6.59 7.23
C ALA A 180 22.60 7.27 6.00
N MET A 181 21.38 7.81 6.11
CA MET A 181 20.67 8.48 5.01
C MET A 181 20.89 10.00 5.06
N HIS A 182 20.79 10.63 3.89
CA HIS A 182 20.71 12.08 3.78
C HIS A 182 19.33 12.57 4.25
N ARG A 183 18.25 11.96 3.76
CA ARG A 183 16.86 12.22 4.17
C ARG A 183 16.07 10.93 4.30
N VAL A 184 15.05 10.98 5.14
CA VAL A 184 14.06 9.92 5.29
C VAL A 184 12.66 10.50 5.11
N TYR A 185 11.90 9.96 4.17
CA TYR A 185 10.54 10.35 3.91
C TYR A 185 9.61 9.31 4.55
N ILE A 186 8.69 9.75 5.39
CA ILE A 186 7.82 8.90 6.19
C ILE A 186 6.35 9.17 5.90
N ALA A 187 5.50 8.16 6.06
CA ALA A 187 4.06 8.34 6.05
C ALA A 187 3.60 9.19 7.26
N PRO A 188 2.50 9.95 7.14
CA PRO A 188 2.00 10.81 8.23
C PRO A 188 1.77 10.08 9.56
N THR A 189 1.33 8.82 9.53
CA THR A 189 1.08 8.00 10.73
C THR A 189 2.35 7.67 11.52
N ALA A 190 3.52 7.70 10.89
CA ALA A 190 4.81 7.46 11.54
C ALA A 190 5.33 8.68 12.33
N LEU A 191 4.71 9.86 12.20
CA LEU A 191 5.13 11.10 12.91
C LEU A 191 5.21 10.92 14.42
N ARG A 192 4.35 10.09 15.00
CA ARG A 192 4.34 9.80 16.44
C ARG A 192 5.68 9.25 16.95
N ASP A 193 6.41 8.48 16.12
CA ASP A 193 7.68 7.86 16.50
C ASP A 193 8.84 8.90 16.54
N TYR A 194 8.61 10.09 15.98
CA TYR A 194 9.55 11.22 15.96
C TYR A 194 9.15 12.37 16.89
N ALA A 195 8.04 12.26 17.61
CA ALA A 195 7.60 13.26 18.59
C ALA A 195 8.58 13.36 19.77
N GLU A 196 8.46 14.41 20.58
CA GLU A 196 9.28 14.58 21.78
C GLU A 196 9.12 13.39 22.74
N GLY A 197 10.24 12.83 23.17
CA GLY A 197 10.26 11.61 24.01
C GLY A 197 10.08 10.30 23.24
N ALA A 198 9.77 10.33 21.94
CA ALA A 198 9.63 9.14 21.14
C ALA A 198 11.00 8.54 20.72
N PRO A 199 11.04 7.24 20.35
CA PRO A 199 12.30 6.54 20.06
C PRO A 199 13.17 7.16 18.95
N LEU A 200 12.57 7.84 17.97
CA LEU A 200 13.27 8.42 16.81
C LEU A 200 13.44 9.96 16.90
N TYR A 201 13.10 10.55 18.03
CA TYR A 201 13.17 12.02 18.22
C TYR A 201 14.55 12.62 17.87
N GLU A 202 15.64 11.97 18.25
CA GLU A 202 17.01 12.45 18.00
C GLU A 202 17.37 12.55 16.51
N VAL A 203 16.72 11.78 15.66
CA VAL A 203 16.96 11.75 14.20
C VAL A 203 15.90 12.50 13.39
N ARG A 204 14.97 13.19 14.06
CA ARG A 204 13.86 13.90 13.42
C ARG A 204 14.29 14.99 12.41
N GLY A 205 15.49 15.55 12.57
CA GLY A 205 16.04 16.55 11.64
C GLY A 205 16.18 16.04 10.20
N LYS A 206 16.38 14.73 10.03
CA LYS A 206 16.46 14.06 8.71
C LYS A 206 15.11 13.67 8.12
N MET A 207 14.05 13.74 8.92
CA MET A 207 12.72 13.27 8.53
C MET A 207 11.96 14.36 7.76
N ARG A 208 11.21 13.93 6.75
CA ARG A 208 10.19 14.72 6.06
C ARG A 208 8.95 13.86 5.90
N VAL A 209 7.78 14.47 6.05
CA VAL A 209 6.51 13.78 5.81
C VAL A 209 6.24 13.76 4.32
N LEU A 210 5.93 12.57 3.80
CA LEU A 210 5.54 12.36 2.42
C LEU A 210 4.23 11.57 2.38
N GLY A 211 3.23 12.12 1.73
CA GLY A 211 1.96 11.43 1.48
C GLY A 211 2.13 10.26 0.51
N PHE A 212 1.07 9.45 0.39
CA PHE A 212 1.03 8.39 -0.62
C PHE A 212 0.59 8.97 -1.96
N PRO A 213 1.37 8.91 -3.05
CA PRO A 213 1.02 9.45 -4.36
C PRO A 213 -0.03 8.58 -5.07
N ALA A 214 -1.15 8.35 -4.38
CA ALA A 214 -2.23 7.48 -4.84
C ALA A 214 -3.42 8.28 -5.40
N LEU A 215 -3.47 9.60 -5.16
CA LEU A 215 -4.52 10.47 -5.66
C LEU A 215 -4.25 10.76 -7.14
N VAL A 216 -4.91 10.00 -7.99
CA VAL A 216 -4.82 10.09 -9.45
C VAL A 216 -6.23 10.09 -10.06
N PRO A 217 -6.43 10.68 -11.25
CA PRO A 217 -7.72 10.64 -11.91
C PRO A 217 -8.10 9.19 -12.24
N MET A 218 -9.40 8.91 -12.15
CA MET A 218 -9.98 7.63 -12.56
C MET A 218 -10.95 7.88 -13.70
N PRO A 219 -10.92 7.09 -14.78
CA PRO A 219 -11.89 7.22 -15.87
C PRO A 219 -13.33 7.07 -15.39
N ASP A 220 -14.27 7.60 -16.14
CA ASP A 220 -15.70 7.40 -15.88
C ASP A 220 -16.09 5.93 -16.08
N PRO A 221 -17.04 5.40 -15.31
CA PRO A 221 -17.59 4.08 -15.55
C PRO A 221 -18.30 4.04 -16.91
N ALA A 222 -18.32 2.87 -17.54
CA ALA A 222 -19.19 2.66 -18.68
C ALA A 222 -20.65 2.83 -18.26
N PRO A 223 -21.52 3.37 -19.14
CA PRO A 223 -22.97 3.46 -18.83
C PRO A 223 -23.56 2.09 -18.47
N HIS A 224 -24.31 2.04 -17.38
CA HIS A 224 -24.97 0.80 -16.90
C HIS A 224 -26.28 1.14 -16.18
N GLU A 225 -27.09 0.11 -15.98
CA GLU A 225 -28.31 0.21 -15.16
C GLU A 225 -28.01 -0.09 -13.70
N GLY A 226 -28.86 0.44 -12.81
CA GLY A 226 -28.77 0.24 -11.36
C GLY A 226 -27.68 1.08 -10.69
N LEU A 227 -27.34 0.71 -9.48
CA LEU A 227 -26.32 1.33 -8.64
C LEU A 227 -25.31 0.28 -8.20
N ARG A 228 -24.04 0.50 -8.44
CA ARG A 228 -22.95 -0.43 -8.12
C ARG A 228 -22.12 0.08 -6.94
N CYS A 229 -22.19 -0.61 -5.81
CA CYS A 229 -21.34 -0.34 -4.66
C CYS A 229 -20.25 -1.40 -4.58
N THR A 230 -18.98 -0.99 -4.57
CA THR A 230 -17.85 -1.91 -4.71
C THR A 230 -16.84 -1.76 -3.59
N PHE A 231 -16.46 -2.90 -3.00
CA PHE A 231 -15.31 -3.07 -2.12
C PHE A 231 -14.29 -3.99 -2.77
N CYS A 232 -13.02 -3.58 -2.80
CA CYS A 232 -11.90 -4.45 -3.18
C CYS A 232 -10.83 -4.43 -2.10
N GLY A 233 -10.63 -5.56 -1.41
CA GLY A 233 -9.63 -5.65 -0.35
C GLY A 233 -9.63 -6.98 0.39
N SER A 234 -8.57 -7.21 1.17
CA SER A 234 -8.49 -8.39 2.03
C SER A 234 -9.24 -8.16 3.33
N LEU A 235 -9.90 -9.19 3.81
CA LEU A 235 -10.61 -9.23 5.09
C LEU A 235 -9.73 -9.93 6.13
N TYR A 236 -9.75 -9.43 7.34
CA TYR A 236 -8.98 -9.95 8.46
C TYR A 236 -9.83 -9.94 9.72
N PRO A 237 -10.03 -11.09 10.38
CA PRO A 237 -10.73 -11.14 11.68
C PRO A 237 -10.10 -10.16 12.67
N ALA A 238 -10.93 -9.49 13.45
CA ALA A 238 -10.58 -8.50 14.45
C ALA A 238 -9.81 -7.26 13.93
N LEU A 239 -9.61 -7.13 12.61
CA LEU A 239 -8.98 -5.94 12.03
C LEU A 239 -9.88 -5.26 11.00
N ARG A 240 -10.39 -6.03 10.02
CA ARG A 240 -11.25 -5.53 8.94
C ARG A 240 -12.29 -6.58 8.60
N GLU A 241 -13.49 -6.39 9.07
CA GLU A 241 -14.58 -7.35 8.97
C GLU A 241 -15.72 -6.84 8.09
N PRO A 242 -16.36 -7.70 7.28
CA PRO A 242 -17.47 -7.31 6.42
C PRO A 242 -18.84 -7.34 7.09
N ASN A 243 -18.94 -7.81 8.35
CA ASN A 243 -20.20 -8.15 9.02
C ASN A 243 -21.17 -6.97 9.04
N PHE A 244 -20.69 -5.78 9.42
CA PHE A 244 -21.52 -4.56 9.45
C PHE A 244 -21.99 -4.16 8.05
N ALA A 245 -21.10 -4.19 7.05
CA ALA A 245 -21.46 -3.90 5.66
C ALA A 245 -22.55 -4.85 5.16
N LEU A 246 -22.35 -6.15 5.32
CA LEU A 246 -23.30 -7.17 4.89
C LEU A 246 -24.67 -6.98 5.53
N ALA A 247 -24.73 -6.74 6.84
CA ALA A 247 -25.96 -6.49 7.57
C ALA A 247 -26.65 -5.18 7.14
N LEU A 248 -25.88 -4.10 6.95
CA LEU A 248 -26.38 -2.79 6.55
C LEU A 248 -27.00 -2.85 5.15
N PHE A 249 -26.33 -3.44 4.17
CA PHE A 249 -26.86 -3.59 2.82
C PHE A 249 -28.06 -4.55 2.75
N ALA A 250 -28.09 -5.60 3.57
CA ALA A 250 -29.24 -6.48 3.69
C ALA A 250 -30.47 -5.73 4.30
N ALA A 251 -30.25 -4.86 5.29
CA ALA A 251 -31.31 -4.04 5.88
C ALA A 251 -31.80 -2.94 4.92
N LEU A 252 -30.89 -2.32 4.15
CA LEU A 252 -31.22 -1.36 3.10
C LEU A 252 -32.10 -2.00 2.02
N ASN A 253 -31.75 -3.19 1.58
CA ASN A 253 -32.44 -4.04 0.61
C ASN A 253 -32.97 -3.29 -0.64
N ASP A 254 -32.17 -2.37 -1.18
CA ASP A 254 -32.53 -1.60 -2.38
C ASP A 254 -32.46 -2.49 -3.62
N PRO A 255 -33.55 -2.62 -4.41
CA PRO A 255 -33.60 -3.49 -5.57
C PRO A 255 -32.69 -3.06 -6.73
N GLU A 256 -32.35 -1.77 -6.80
CA GLU A 256 -31.46 -1.24 -7.84
C GLU A 256 -29.97 -1.35 -7.48
N LEU A 257 -29.63 -1.68 -6.21
CA LEU A 257 -28.26 -1.67 -5.73
C LEU A 257 -27.64 -3.05 -5.78
N THR A 258 -26.47 -3.16 -6.41
CA THR A 258 -25.59 -4.33 -6.37
C THR A 258 -24.39 -4.03 -5.47
N LEU A 259 -24.20 -4.90 -4.47
CA LEU A 259 -23.01 -4.88 -3.62
C LEU A 259 -21.98 -5.91 -4.13
N THR A 260 -20.87 -5.44 -4.65
CA THR A 260 -19.74 -6.28 -5.04
C THR A 260 -18.61 -6.17 -4.04
N MET A 261 -18.17 -7.32 -3.48
CA MET A 261 -17.08 -7.35 -2.53
C MET A 261 -16.02 -8.37 -2.96
N ALA A 262 -14.95 -7.87 -3.56
CA ALA A 262 -13.82 -8.68 -4.04
C ALA A 262 -12.69 -8.74 -3.01
N GLY A 263 -12.04 -9.90 -2.86
CA GLY A 263 -10.88 -10.05 -2.00
C GLY A 263 -10.75 -11.39 -1.31
N ARG A 264 -9.78 -11.49 -0.41
CA ARG A 264 -9.45 -12.70 0.35
C ARG A 264 -10.01 -12.61 1.77
N GLY A 265 -10.06 -13.75 2.46
CA GLY A 265 -10.35 -13.81 3.89
C GLY A 265 -11.82 -14.05 4.24
N TRP A 266 -12.65 -14.52 3.33
CA TRP A 266 -14.10 -14.72 3.53
C TRP A 266 -14.49 -15.87 4.47
N LYS A 267 -13.65 -16.91 4.62
CA LYS A 267 -13.99 -18.12 5.36
C LYS A 267 -14.53 -17.87 6.78
N PRO A 268 -13.94 -16.98 7.61
CA PRO A 268 -14.46 -16.68 8.95
C PRO A 268 -15.83 -16.01 8.95
N PHE A 269 -16.25 -15.39 7.86
CA PHE A 269 -17.47 -14.58 7.74
C PHE A 269 -18.60 -15.29 6.97
N SER A 270 -18.50 -16.60 6.79
CA SER A 270 -19.44 -17.39 6.01
C SER A 270 -20.89 -17.31 6.51
N ALA A 271 -21.12 -17.19 7.82
CA ALA A 271 -22.47 -17.04 8.38
C ALA A 271 -23.11 -15.70 7.99
N ALA A 272 -22.37 -14.58 8.14
CA ALA A 272 -22.84 -13.27 7.76
C ALA A 272 -23.08 -13.18 6.23
N THR A 273 -22.17 -13.76 5.45
CA THR A 273 -22.29 -13.84 3.99
C THR A 273 -23.56 -14.60 3.57
N LYS A 274 -23.84 -15.74 4.21
CA LYS A 274 -25.05 -16.52 3.95
C LYS A 274 -26.32 -15.75 4.29
N ALA A 275 -26.36 -15.10 5.46
CA ALA A 275 -27.51 -14.30 5.90
C ALA A 275 -27.79 -13.14 4.93
N ALA A 276 -26.76 -12.37 4.54
CA ALA A 276 -26.92 -11.30 3.56
C ALA A 276 -27.35 -11.83 2.18
N GLY A 277 -26.79 -12.96 1.73
CA GLY A 277 -27.13 -13.59 0.46
C GLY A 277 -28.58 -14.06 0.39
N GLN A 278 -29.20 -14.44 1.53
CA GLN A 278 -30.64 -14.79 1.57
C GLN A 278 -31.53 -13.59 1.27
N VAL A 279 -31.12 -12.37 1.64
CA VAL A 279 -31.88 -11.14 1.40
C VAL A 279 -31.55 -10.53 0.04
N LEU A 280 -30.29 -10.42 -0.28
CA LEU A 280 -29.81 -9.70 -1.47
C LEU A 280 -29.85 -10.57 -2.75
N GLY A 281 -29.79 -11.89 -2.62
CA GLY A 281 -29.77 -12.80 -3.78
C GLY A 281 -28.61 -12.51 -4.74
N SER A 282 -28.92 -12.34 -6.02
CA SER A 282 -27.93 -12.03 -7.07
C SER A 282 -27.30 -10.65 -6.96
N ARG A 283 -27.85 -9.77 -6.14
CA ARG A 283 -27.30 -8.42 -5.88
C ARG A 283 -26.10 -8.42 -4.92
N LEU A 284 -25.78 -9.55 -4.28
CA LEU A 284 -24.53 -9.75 -3.55
C LEU A 284 -23.56 -10.53 -4.42
N VAL A 285 -22.51 -9.87 -4.92
CA VAL A 285 -21.51 -10.46 -5.81
C VAL A 285 -20.18 -10.59 -5.05
N LEU A 286 -19.68 -11.83 -4.94
CA LEU A 286 -18.45 -12.17 -4.22
C LEU A 286 -17.50 -12.92 -5.16
N PRO A 287 -16.75 -12.23 -6.03
CA PRO A 287 -15.91 -12.88 -7.04
C PRO A 287 -14.65 -13.54 -6.43
N GLY A 288 -14.40 -13.32 -5.13
CA GLY A 288 -13.17 -13.76 -4.49
C GLY A 288 -11.97 -12.84 -4.78
N PRO A 289 -10.74 -13.35 -4.66
CA PRO A 289 -9.55 -12.57 -4.96
C PRO A 289 -9.40 -12.35 -6.47
N LEU A 290 -9.21 -11.10 -6.88
CA LEU A 290 -9.00 -10.70 -8.26
C LEU A 290 -7.54 -10.26 -8.50
N PRO A 291 -7.03 -10.42 -9.73
CA PRO A 291 -5.82 -9.75 -10.17
C PRO A 291 -5.93 -8.22 -10.03
N PRO A 292 -4.82 -7.49 -9.83
CA PRO A 292 -4.86 -6.03 -9.62
C PRO A 292 -5.59 -5.25 -10.71
N ALA A 293 -5.42 -5.64 -11.98
CA ALA A 293 -6.07 -4.98 -13.10
C ALA A 293 -7.60 -5.17 -13.08
N GLU A 294 -8.08 -6.38 -12.76
CA GLU A 294 -9.51 -6.68 -12.65
C GLU A 294 -10.14 -5.98 -11.44
N ALA A 295 -9.42 -5.92 -10.31
CA ALA A 295 -9.87 -5.17 -9.14
C ALA A 295 -9.97 -3.66 -9.45
N ALA A 296 -9.02 -3.10 -10.19
CA ALA A 296 -9.04 -1.70 -10.62
C ALA A 296 -10.22 -1.43 -11.59
N ALA A 297 -10.48 -2.33 -12.55
CA ALA A 297 -11.62 -2.22 -13.44
C ALA A 297 -12.96 -2.27 -12.67
N LEU A 298 -13.05 -3.15 -11.68
CA LEU A 298 -14.24 -3.25 -10.83
C LEU A 298 -14.48 -1.96 -10.01
N GLU A 299 -13.44 -1.31 -9.52
CA GLU A 299 -13.52 -0.01 -8.85
C GLU A 299 -13.84 1.12 -9.83
N GLN A 300 -13.32 1.04 -11.05
CA GLN A 300 -13.64 2.00 -12.11
C GLN A 300 -15.13 1.92 -12.50
N ASP A 301 -15.72 0.74 -12.55
CA ASP A 301 -17.14 0.54 -12.91
C ASP A 301 -18.12 0.81 -11.76
N ALA A 302 -17.63 1.05 -10.54
CA ALA A 302 -18.46 1.36 -9.39
C ALA A 302 -19.01 2.80 -9.45
N ASP A 303 -20.24 3.00 -8.96
CA ASP A 303 -20.81 4.33 -8.65
C ASP A 303 -20.40 4.79 -7.26
N VAL A 304 -20.31 3.84 -6.32
CA VAL A 304 -19.95 4.07 -4.93
C VAL A 304 -18.78 3.18 -4.54
N LEU A 305 -17.75 3.77 -3.99
CA LEU A 305 -16.60 3.05 -3.47
C LEU A 305 -16.79 2.78 -1.97
N LEU A 306 -16.85 1.51 -1.60
CA LEU A 306 -16.98 1.09 -0.20
C LEU A 306 -15.60 0.91 0.42
N ASN A 307 -15.36 1.56 1.54
CA ASN A 307 -14.17 1.37 2.36
C ASN A 307 -14.54 0.83 3.75
N LEU A 308 -13.90 -0.27 4.13
CA LEU A 308 -14.02 -0.83 5.48
C LEU A 308 -12.87 -0.33 6.34
N GLY A 309 -13.17 0.37 7.42
CA GLY A 309 -12.20 0.85 8.40
C GLY A 309 -11.47 -0.31 9.10
N ASN A 310 -10.25 -0.05 9.55
CA ASN A 310 -9.50 -0.93 10.42
C ASN A 310 -9.84 -0.64 11.88
N THR A 311 -9.79 -1.66 12.74
CA THR A 311 -9.90 -1.48 14.21
C THR A 311 -8.64 -0.87 14.82
N ARG A 312 -7.58 -0.70 14.05
CA ARG A 312 -6.28 -0.15 14.46
C ARG A 312 -5.98 1.11 13.68
N ASP A 313 -5.46 2.12 14.36
CA ASP A 313 -5.14 3.46 13.84
C ASP A 313 -3.69 3.64 13.37
N GLU A 314 -2.84 2.61 13.56
CA GLU A 314 -1.41 2.72 13.20
C GLU A 314 -1.15 2.67 11.69
N GLN A 315 -2.10 2.14 10.91
CA GLN A 315 -1.95 1.99 9.47
C GLN A 315 -2.95 2.85 8.71
N MET A 316 -2.44 3.70 7.85
CA MET A 316 -3.26 4.48 6.92
C MET A 316 -3.40 3.71 5.60
N PRO A 317 -4.61 3.23 5.24
CA PRO A 317 -4.81 2.57 3.96
C PRO A 317 -4.61 3.55 2.80
N SER A 318 -3.53 3.40 2.04
CA SER A 318 -3.20 4.28 0.89
C SER A 318 -4.28 4.29 -0.20
N LYS A 319 -5.09 3.24 -0.28
CA LYS A 319 -6.17 3.09 -1.26
C LYS A 319 -7.22 4.21 -1.18
N ILE A 320 -7.44 4.78 0.00
CA ILE A 320 -8.40 5.88 0.15
C ILE A 320 -8.05 7.07 -0.74
N PHE A 321 -6.77 7.35 -0.95
CA PHE A 321 -6.35 8.46 -1.81
C PHE A 321 -6.66 8.22 -3.29
N ALA A 322 -6.62 6.96 -3.74
CA ALA A 322 -7.11 6.60 -5.06
C ALA A 322 -8.64 6.78 -5.18
N PHE A 323 -9.38 6.49 -4.11
CA PHE A 323 -10.82 6.73 -4.05
C PHE A 323 -11.14 8.23 -4.09
N LEU A 324 -10.45 9.04 -3.29
CA LEU A 324 -10.58 10.51 -3.30
C LEU A 324 -10.26 11.07 -4.68
N GLY A 325 -9.19 10.61 -5.34
CA GLY A 325 -8.80 11.03 -6.69
C GLY A 325 -9.79 10.61 -7.78
N SER A 326 -10.57 9.55 -7.53
CA SER A 326 -11.62 9.11 -8.45
C SER A 326 -12.77 10.10 -8.57
N GLY A 327 -12.98 10.94 -7.59
CA GLY A 327 -14.10 11.87 -7.52
C GLY A 327 -15.46 11.22 -7.18
N LYS A 328 -15.51 9.90 -6.97
CA LYS A 328 -16.76 9.14 -6.73
C LYS A 328 -17.27 9.29 -5.30
N PRO A 329 -18.57 9.03 -5.06
CA PRO A 329 -19.09 8.82 -3.71
C PRO A 329 -18.34 7.74 -2.96
N ILE A 330 -17.98 8.00 -1.69
CA ILE A 330 -17.25 7.09 -0.82
C ILE A 330 -18.10 6.79 0.42
N LEU A 331 -18.48 5.53 0.59
CA LEU A 331 -19.05 5.02 1.83
C LEU A 331 -17.94 4.45 2.69
N HIS A 332 -17.70 5.04 3.84
CA HIS A 332 -16.72 4.54 4.81
C HIS A 332 -17.39 3.99 6.06
N LEU A 333 -17.11 2.74 6.38
CA LEU A 333 -17.63 2.07 7.58
C LEU A 333 -16.53 2.05 8.64
N ALA A 334 -16.48 3.09 9.47
CA ALA A 334 -15.45 3.28 10.48
C ALA A 334 -15.56 2.22 11.60
N ALA A 335 -14.48 1.49 11.85
CA ALA A 335 -14.41 0.48 12.91
C ALA A 335 -13.93 1.08 14.25
N SER A 336 -13.37 2.29 14.24
CA SER A 336 -12.84 3.00 15.40
C SER A 336 -13.14 4.49 15.30
N ASP A 337 -13.26 5.16 16.44
CA ASP A 337 -13.37 6.62 16.51
C ASP A 337 -12.03 7.32 16.25
N SER A 338 -10.93 6.59 16.35
CA SER A 338 -9.57 7.05 16.05
C SER A 338 -9.11 6.67 14.63
N ASP A 339 -10.03 6.28 13.73
CA ASP A 339 -9.69 5.93 12.36
C ASP A 339 -8.99 7.11 11.68
N PRO A 340 -7.74 6.93 11.19
CA PRO A 340 -6.92 8.01 10.62
C PRO A 340 -7.50 8.59 9.32
N LEU A 341 -8.52 7.96 8.74
CA LEU A 341 -9.19 8.43 7.53
C LEU A 341 -10.29 9.47 7.81
N LEU A 342 -10.81 9.55 9.04
CA LEU A 342 -11.93 10.44 9.38
C LEU A 342 -11.68 11.91 9.01
N PRO A 343 -10.49 12.51 9.30
CA PRO A 343 -10.23 13.90 8.91
C PRO A 343 -10.25 14.12 7.40
N PHE A 344 -9.79 13.16 6.61
CA PHE A 344 -9.82 13.24 5.15
C PHE A 344 -11.24 13.16 4.61
N LEU A 345 -12.03 12.21 5.12
CA LEU A 345 -13.39 11.99 4.67
C LEU A 345 -14.34 13.11 5.10
N ALA A 346 -14.07 13.77 6.23
CA ALA A 346 -14.82 14.94 6.67
C ALA A 346 -14.72 16.14 5.69
N SER A 347 -13.61 16.23 4.96
CA SER A 347 -13.39 17.29 3.96
C SER A 347 -13.84 16.88 2.55
N TYR A 348 -14.26 15.63 2.33
CA TYR A 348 -14.65 15.14 1.02
C TYR A 348 -16.16 15.25 0.80
N PRO A 349 -16.66 16.09 -0.12
CA PRO A 349 -18.08 16.43 -0.24
C PRO A 349 -19.01 15.24 -0.53
N LEU A 350 -18.49 14.16 -1.12
CA LEU A 350 -19.28 12.97 -1.47
C LEU A 350 -18.97 11.77 -0.54
N ALA A 351 -18.46 12.01 0.67
CA ALA A 351 -18.29 10.93 1.66
C ALA A 351 -19.51 10.78 2.57
N LEU A 352 -19.81 9.52 2.91
CA LEU A 352 -20.62 9.16 4.07
C LEU A 352 -19.77 8.29 4.99
N VAL A 353 -19.67 8.69 6.25
CA VAL A 353 -19.04 7.88 7.31
C VAL A 353 -20.14 7.34 8.22
N LEU A 354 -20.17 6.01 8.38
CA LEU A 354 -21.01 5.33 9.37
C LEU A 354 -20.13 4.56 10.34
N HIS A 355 -20.38 4.73 11.63
CA HIS A 355 -19.61 4.01 12.65
C HIS A 355 -20.20 2.63 12.92
N GLN A 356 -19.38 1.58 12.87
CA GLN A 356 -19.85 0.21 13.09
C GLN A 356 -20.42 0.00 14.51
N LYS A 357 -19.92 0.77 15.50
CA LYS A 357 -20.41 0.73 16.88
C LYS A 357 -21.88 1.15 17.03
N ASP A 358 -22.40 1.98 16.13
CA ASP A 358 -23.78 2.45 16.19
C ASP A 358 -24.77 1.37 15.74
N GLY A 359 -24.27 0.26 15.19
CA GLY A 359 -25.08 -0.85 14.74
C GLY A 359 -25.91 -0.56 13.49
N VAL A 360 -26.64 -1.56 13.03
CA VAL A 360 -27.59 -1.42 11.91
C VAL A 360 -28.95 -1.06 12.51
N THR A 361 -29.26 0.23 12.52
CA THR A 361 -30.51 0.79 13.03
C THR A 361 -31.32 1.41 11.90
N PRO A 362 -32.63 1.70 12.08
CA PRO A 362 -33.41 2.44 11.09
C PRO A 362 -32.74 3.74 10.65
N GLU A 363 -32.09 4.44 11.59
CA GLU A 363 -31.41 5.72 11.35
C GLU A 363 -30.18 5.56 10.46
N THR A 364 -29.35 4.54 10.72
CA THR A 364 -28.15 4.27 9.89
C THR A 364 -28.54 3.82 8.48
N VAL A 365 -29.61 3.03 8.34
CA VAL A 365 -30.15 2.60 7.05
C VAL A 365 -30.72 3.79 6.27
N GLU A 366 -31.49 4.67 6.93
CA GLU A 366 -32.05 5.85 6.30
C GLU A 366 -30.98 6.88 5.91
N ALA A 367 -29.95 7.05 6.72
CA ALA A 367 -28.80 7.89 6.39
C ALA A 367 -28.11 7.38 5.10
N LEU A 368 -27.89 6.07 4.99
CA LEU A 368 -27.33 5.48 3.77
C LEU A 368 -28.28 5.68 2.57
N ARG A 369 -29.58 5.42 2.72
CA ARG A 369 -30.57 5.58 1.65
C ARG A 369 -30.61 7.02 1.13
N SER A 370 -30.73 7.97 2.02
CA SER A 370 -30.79 9.40 1.69
C SER A 370 -29.51 9.87 1.01
N TRP A 371 -28.35 9.43 1.50
CA TRP A 371 -27.06 9.78 0.92
C TRP A 371 -26.88 9.18 -0.48
N LEU A 372 -27.25 7.93 -0.70
CA LEU A 372 -27.21 7.29 -2.03
C LEU A 372 -28.08 8.04 -3.04
N ALA A 373 -29.29 8.43 -2.64
CA ALA A 373 -30.18 9.23 -3.48
C ALA A 373 -29.59 10.62 -3.82
N GLN A 374 -28.95 11.27 -2.84
CA GLN A 374 -28.32 12.58 -3.01
C GLN A 374 -27.07 12.54 -3.88
N THR A 375 -26.31 11.47 -3.84
CA THR A 375 -25.00 11.35 -4.52
C THR A 375 -25.05 10.60 -5.84
N ARG A 376 -26.19 10.01 -6.20
CA ARG A 376 -26.38 9.26 -7.45
C ARG A 376 -25.96 10.10 -8.66
N GLY A 377 -25.04 9.56 -9.46
CA GLY A 377 -24.51 10.21 -10.67
C GLY A 377 -23.62 11.44 -10.40
N LYS A 378 -23.34 11.76 -9.13
CA LYS A 378 -22.42 12.86 -8.82
C LYS A 378 -20.98 12.42 -8.84
N ARG A 379 -20.10 13.35 -9.20
CA ARG A 379 -18.67 13.16 -9.19
C ARG A 379 -17.97 14.51 -8.96
N ILE A 380 -16.89 14.50 -8.19
CA ILE A 380 -16.02 15.66 -7.99
C ILE A 380 -14.96 15.65 -9.10
N PRO A 381 -14.71 16.79 -9.78
CA PRO A 381 -13.59 16.91 -10.71
C PRO A 381 -12.27 16.58 -10.02
N TYR A 382 -11.37 15.89 -10.73
CA TYR A 382 -10.05 15.54 -10.18
C TYR A 382 -9.29 16.77 -9.64
N ALA A 383 -9.34 17.90 -10.35
CA ALA A 383 -8.67 19.13 -9.93
C ALA A 383 -9.14 19.63 -8.56
N GLU A 384 -10.45 19.48 -8.23
CA GLU A 384 -11.01 19.82 -6.93
C GLU A 384 -10.51 18.84 -5.85
N ALA A 385 -10.52 17.52 -6.12
CA ALA A 385 -9.99 16.52 -5.21
C ALA A 385 -8.48 16.74 -4.95
N ALA A 386 -7.70 17.04 -6.00
CA ALA A 386 -6.28 17.34 -5.89
C ALA A 386 -6.00 18.62 -5.08
N ALA A 387 -6.86 19.62 -5.18
CA ALA A 387 -6.75 20.84 -4.38
C ALA A 387 -7.06 20.59 -2.88
N LEU A 388 -7.97 19.67 -2.57
CA LEU A 388 -8.28 19.28 -1.18
C LEU A 388 -7.13 18.46 -0.55
N TYR A 389 -6.44 17.63 -1.32
CA TYR A 389 -5.42 16.69 -0.83
C TYR A 389 -4.13 16.74 -1.66
N PRO A 390 -3.48 17.91 -1.81
CA PRO A 390 -2.34 18.08 -2.71
C PRO A 390 -1.15 17.17 -2.35
N ASP A 391 -0.95 16.91 -1.07
CA ASP A 391 0.15 16.09 -0.54
C ASP A 391 0.09 14.61 -0.96
N TYR A 392 -1.01 14.18 -1.54
CA TYR A 392 -1.24 12.81 -1.98
C TYR A 392 -1.25 12.66 -3.50
N THR A 393 -0.94 13.73 -4.22
CA THR A 393 -0.73 13.70 -5.67
C THR A 393 0.69 13.30 -6.01
N PRO A 394 0.92 12.61 -7.16
CA PRO A 394 2.27 12.29 -7.62
C PRO A 394 3.16 13.52 -7.81
N ASP A 395 2.60 14.61 -8.34
CA ASP A 395 3.35 15.84 -8.64
C ASP A 395 3.92 16.51 -7.39
N VAL A 396 3.11 16.66 -6.34
CA VAL A 396 3.57 17.22 -5.07
C VAL A 396 4.54 16.28 -4.35
N THR A 397 4.32 14.97 -4.47
CA THR A 397 5.27 13.98 -3.93
C THR A 397 6.64 14.12 -4.60
N ALA A 398 6.69 14.21 -5.93
CA ALA A 398 7.90 14.43 -6.70
C ALA A 398 8.60 15.75 -6.29
N GLN A 399 7.85 16.85 -6.20
CA GLN A 399 8.37 18.15 -5.78
C GLN A 399 8.96 18.10 -4.35
N LYS A 400 8.29 17.42 -3.41
CA LYS A 400 8.80 17.26 -2.04
C LYS A 400 10.10 16.45 -1.98
N LEU A 401 10.26 15.44 -2.84
CA LEU A 401 11.52 14.71 -2.96
C LEU A 401 12.66 15.62 -3.45
N VAL A 402 12.41 16.43 -4.46
CA VAL A 402 13.37 17.41 -5.00
C VAL A 402 13.74 18.45 -3.95
N ASN A 403 12.74 19.09 -3.34
CA ASN A 403 12.97 20.13 -2.32
C ASN A 403 13.75 19.59 -1.11
N GLY A 404 13.44 18.39 -0.66
CA GLY A 404 14.16 17.77 0.48
C GLY A 404 15.63 17.46 0.18
N MET A 405 16.04 17.43 -1.07
CA MET A 405 17.44 17.34 -1.46
C MET A 405 18.18 18.67 -1.37
N GLU A 406 17.51 19.78 -1.61
CA GLU A 406 18.10 21.11 -1.66
C GLU A 406 18.22 21.73 -0.25
N GLU A 407 17.37 21.31 0.68
CA GLU A 407 17.42 21.77 2.06
C GLU A 407 18.71 21.33 2.76
N SER A 408 19.36 22.24 3.45
CA SER A 408 20.47 21.93 4.39
C SER A 408 19.96 21.05 5.55
N LEU A 409 20.84 20.20 6.07
CA LEU A 409 20.55 19.34 7.23
C LEU A 409 20.42 20.16 8.51
#